data_a2a2673eebbac63b698653a7e8c0d495
#
_entry.id   a2a2673eebbac63b698653a7e8c0d495
#
_cell.length_a   1.000
_cell.length_b   1.000
_cell.length_c   1.000
_cell.angle_alpha   90.00
_cell.angle_beta   90.00
_cell.angle_gamma   90.00
#
_symmetry.space_group_name_H-M   'P 1'
#
loop_
_entity.id
_entity.type
_entity.pdbx_description
1 polymer ?
#
loop_
_entity_poly.entity_id
_entity_poly.type
_entity_poly.pdbx_seq_one_letter_code
_entity_poly.pdbx_strand_id
1 'polypeptide(L)'
;MNKRQTAALFRARLAQLQGQSGLTQTAFAEGIGIDRSALSQLTSGDNPRLPRAETLIALAARFQVSTDWLLGLTEDRGLTTQVLNAVETEQALDSENRTAMERWHLEATGQKVRYVPAWLPDLMRTPAVIAYQAQASDQERRRLQRQTDRRLRVSRLPESDIEMCMPLQTLEIFAAGAGNWTGLRAADRREQLAHIATTVEELYPAFRMYLFDARKRFAPPMTIYGYLKAAVYTGETYLLIRSKQLVRDLAQGFDAHIRHADIHAHEAAAWVRRLKVE
;
A
#
# COMPACT_ATOMS: atom_id res chain seq x y z
N MET A 1 -33.02 -7.57 -16.72
CA MET A 1 -33.43 -6.22 -17.15
C MET A 1 -33.63 -6.24 -18.67
N ASN A 2 -34.72 -5.67 -19.20
CA ASN A 2 -34.96 -5.63 -20.64
C ASN A 2 -34.34 -4.35 -21.26
N LYS A 3 -34.20 -4.31 -22.61
CA LYS A 3 -33.57 -3.21 -23.34
C LYS A 3 -34.19 -1.83 -23.03
N ARG A 4 -35.52 -1.75 -22.82
CA ARG A 4 -36.22 -0.51 -22.48
C ARG A 4 -35.87 -0.02 -21.08
N GLN A 5 -35.77 -0.92 -20.11
CA GLN A 5 -35.37 -0.62 -18.74
C GLN A 5 -33.92 -0.13 -18.68
N THR A 6 -33.00 -0.80 -19.39
CA THR A 6 -31.59 -0.36 -19.50
C THR A 6 -31.49 1.02 -20.12
N ALA A 7 -32.24 1.31 -21.21
CA ALA A 7 -32.20 2.62 -21.85
C ALA A 7 -32.79 3.73 -20.96
N ALA A 8 -33.85 3.46 -20.19
CA ALA A 8 -34.42 4.40 -19.26
C ALA A 8 -33.43 4.76 -18.13
N LEU A 9 -32.76 3.75 -17.56
CA LEU A 9 -31.78 3.94 -16.51
C LEU A 9 -30.53 4.67 -17.02
N PHE A 10 -30.03 4.30 -18.21
CA PHE A 10 -28.95 5.01 -18.86
C PHE A 10 -29.27 6.52 -19.01
N ARG A 11 -30.48 6.88 -19.51
CA ARG A 11 -30.89 8.28 -19.63
C ARG A 11 -30.91 9.02 -18.30
N ALA A 12 -31.44 8.39 -17.25
CA ALA A 12 -31.44 8.99 -15.92
C ALA A 12 -30.02 9.29 -15.42
N ARG A 13 -29.10 8.34 -15.61
CA ARG A 13 -27.69 8.49 -15.23
C ARG A 13 -26.95 9.52 -16.10
N LEU A 14 -27.24 9.58 -17.41
CA LEU A 14 -26.72 10.58 -18.31
C LEU A 14 -27.18 12.00 -17.90
N ALA A 15 -28.47 12.19 -17.60
CA ALA A 15 -29.01 13.44 -17.10
C ALA A 15 -28.37 13.86 -15.77
N GLN A 16 -28.12 12.90 -14.88
CA GLN A 16 -27.42 13.15 -13.62
C GLN A 16 -25.98 13.63 -13.84
N LEU A 17 -25.22 13.00 -14.75
CA LEU A 17 -23.86 13.43 -15.10
C LEU A 17 -23.87 14.82 -15.72
N GLN A 18 -24.80 15.11 -16.61
CA GLN A 18 -24.95 16.42 -17.25
C GLN A 18 -25.23 17.52 -16.22
N GLY A 19 -26.18 17.28 -15.29
CA GLY A 19 -26.50 18.24 -14.23
C GLY A 19 -25.32 18.48 -13.26
N GLN A 20 -24.55 17.46 -12.96
CA GLN A 20 -23.38 17.57 -12.06
C GLN A 20 -22.16 18.21 -12.71
N SER A 21 -22.05 18.13 -14.04
CA SER A 21 -20.89 18.65 -14.77
C SER A 21 -20.81 20.17 -14.81
N GLY A 22 -21.93 20.86 -14.65
CA GLY A 22 -22.04 22.32 -14.86
C GLY A 22 -21.79 22.79 -16.30
N LEU A 23 -21.63 21.85 -17.24
CA LEU A 23 -21.34 22.15 -18.65
C LEU A 23 -22.62 22.45 -19.42
N THR A 24 -22.50 23.30 -20.48
CA THR A 24 -23.55 23.45 -21.46
C THR A 24 -23.77 22.16 -22.25
N GLN A 25 -24.95 21.95 -22.83
CA GLN A 25 -25.23 20.75 -23.66
C GLN A 25 -24.20 20.57 -24.79
N THR A 26 -23.77 21.65 -25.40
CA THR A 26 -22.78 21.63 -26.48
C THR A 26 -21.41 21.17 -25.96
N ALA A 27 -20.91 21.80 -24.89
CA ALA A 27 -19.63 21.44 -24.28
C ALA A 27 -19.65 20.03 -23.70
N PHE A 28 -20.78 19.56 -23.20
CA PHE A 28 -20.94 18.19 -22.71
C PHE A 28 -20.85 17.18 -23.88
N ALA A 29 -21.57 17.44 -24.99
CA ALA A 29 -21.55 16.58 -26.17
C ALA A 29 -20.14 16.49 -26.80
N GLU A 30 -19.51 17.66 -27.01
CA GLU A 30 -18.12 17.73 -27.52
C GLU A 30 -17.13 16.96 -26.61
N GLY A 31 -17.30 17.08 -25.28
CA GLY A 31 -16.46 16.40 -24.29
C GLY A 31 -16.52 14.88 -24.31
N ILE A 32 -17.56 14.29 -24.92
CA ILE A 32 -17.75 12.84 -25.10
C ILE A 32 -17.72 12.42 -26.58
N GLY A 33 -17.26 13.32 -27.49
CA GLY A 33 -17.04 13.01 -28.90
C GLY A 33 -18.30 12.82 -29.73
N ILE A 34 -19.44 13.43 -29.36
CA ILE A 34 -20.69 13.43 -30.13
C ILE A 34 -21.19 14.84 -30.37
N ASP A 35 -22.04 15.01 -31.37
CA ASP A 35 -22.73 16.30 -31.60
C ASP A 35 -23.92 16.48 -30.66
N ARG A 36 -24.39 17.75 -30.55
CA ARG A 36 -25.52 18.13 -29.71
C ARG A 36 -26.81 17.39 -30.09
N SER A 37 -27.02 17.10 -31.39
CA SER A 37 -28.20 16.38 -31.89
C SER A 37 -28.19 14.92 -31.40
N ALA A 38 -27.04 14.24 -31.47
CA ALA A 38 -26.90 12.92 -30.94
C ALA A 38 -27.10 12.86 -29.39
N LEU A 39 -26.60 13.86 -28.65
CA LEU A 39 -26.87 13.97 -27.22
C LEU A 39 -28.36 14.14 -26.94
N SER A 40 -29.06 15.03 -27.69
CA SER A 40 -30.49 15.21 -27.57
C SER A 40 -31.28 13.94 -27.85
N GLN A 41 -30.89 13.15 -28.85
CA GLN A 41 -31.50 11.85 -29.13
C GLN A 41 -31.26 10.84 -28.01
N LEU A 42 -30.10 10.84 -27.37
CA LEU A 42 -29.79 9.93 -26.23
C LEU A 42 -30.56 10.33 -24.96
N THR A 43 -30.92 11.58 -24.79
CA THR A 43 -31.68 12.07 -23.63
C THR A 43 -33.20 12.05 -23.86
N SER A 44 -33.68 11.89 -25.11
CA SER A 44 -35.12 11.84 -25.43
C SER A 44 -35.80 10.61 -24.82
N GLY A 45 -36.96 10.83 -24.15
CA GLY A 45 -37.71 9.81 -23.41
C GLY A 45 -38.24 8.63 -24.23
N ASP A 46 -38.50 8.84 -25.53
CA ASP A 46 -39.15 7.88 -26.40
C ASP A 46 -38.19 6.96 -27.16
N ASN A 47 -36.89 7.17 -27.02
CA ASN A 47 -35.88 6.42 -27.77
C ASN A 47 -35.33 5.23 -26.96
N PRO A 48 -35.62 3.96 -27.33
CA PRO A 48 -35.09 2.77 -26.63
C PRO A 48 -33.64 2.45 -27.06
N ARG A 49 -32.95 3.35 -27.79
CA ARG A 49 -31.59 3.11 -28.23
C ARG A 49 -30.59 3.37 -27.08
N LEU A 50 -29.63 2.48 -26.97
CA LEU A 50 -28.45 2.65 -26.17
C LEU A 50 -27.36 3.36 -27.01
N PRO A 51 -26.43 4.08 -26.38
CA PRO A 51 -25.31 4.67 -27.09
C PRO A 51 -24.39 3.57 -27.68
N ARG A 52 -23.55 3.95 -28.61
CA ARG A 52 -22.49 3.10 -29.12
C ARG A 52 -21.41 2.88 -28.04
N ALA A 53 -20.65 1.81 -28.19
CA ALA A 53 -19.58 1.47 -27.25
C ALA A 53 -18.57 2.63 -27.05
N GLU A 54 -18.23 3.34 -28.15
CA GLU A 54 -17.29 4.47 -28.10
C GLU A 54 -17.83 5.60 -27.21
N THR A 55 -19.14 5.89 -27.28
CA THR A 55 -19.79 6.91 -26.44
C THR A 55 -19.82 6.49 -24.96
N LEU A 56 -20.05 5.19 -24.68
CA LEU A 56 -19.99 4.65 -23.32
C LEU A 56 -18.57 4.78 -22.74
N ILE A 57 -17.56 4.44 -23.53
CA ILE A 57 -16.14 4.56 -23.16
C ILE A 57 -15.79 6.03 -22.88
N ALA A 58 -16.22 6.96 -23.75
CA ALA A 58 -15.98 8.39 -23.59
C ALA A 58 -16.65 8.96 -22.34
N LEU A 59 -17.90 8.56 -22.05
CA LEU A 59 -18.62 8.94 -20.83
C LEU A 59 -17.90 8.40 -19.59
N ALA A 60 -17.54 7.10 -19.59
CA ALA A 60 -16.85 6.46 -18.48
C ALA A 60 -15.52 7.15 -18.18
N ALA A 61 -14.70 7.41 -19.21
CA ALA A 61 -13.41 8.05 -19.08
C ALA A 61 -13.52 9.52 -18.62
N ARG A 62 -14.45 10.28 -19.21
CA ARG A 62 -14.60 11.73 -18.93
C ARG A 62 -15.12 12.00 -17.52
N PHE A 63 -16.10 11.21 -17.07
CA PHE A 63 -16.79 11.44 -15.80
C PHE A 63 -16.37 10.46 -14.70
N GLN A 64 -15.38 9.61 -14.98
CA GLN A 64 -14.83 8.62 -14.03
C GLN A 64 -15.92 7.73 -13.42
N VAL A 65 -16.80 7.21 -14.27
CA VAL A 65 -17.87 6.29 -13.91
C VAL A 65 -17.73 4.95 -14.65
N SER A 66 -18.24 3.85 -14.10
CA SER A 66 -18.19 2.57 -14.80
C SER A 66 -19.25 2.47 -15.89
N THR A 67 -18.94 1.73 -16.97
CA THR A 67 -19.92 1.39 -18.01
C THR A 67 -21.05 0.55 -17.43
N ASP A 68 -20.78 -0.30 -16.46
CA ASP A 68 -21.78 -1.12 -15.77
C ASP A 68 -22.77 -0.27 -15.00
N TRP A 69 -22.29 0.76 -14.31
CA TRP A 69 -23.19 1.75 -13.71
C TRP A 69 -23.99 2.50 -14.77
N LEU A 70 -23.39 2.97 -15.85
CA LEU A 70 -24.12 3.65 -16.92
C LEU A 70 -25.25 2.78 -17.48
N LEU A 71 -25.06 1.47 -17.60
CA LEU A 71 -26.02 0.52 -18.13
C LEU A 71 -26.96 -0.08 -17.07
N GLY A 72 -26.76 0.24 -15.79
CA GLY A 72 -27.62 -0.22 -14.71
C GLY A 72 -27.35 -1.66 -14.24
N LEU A 73 -26.18 -2.18 -14.47
CA LEU A 73 -25.74 -3.49 -13.99
C LEU A 73 -25.25 -3.42 -12.54
N THR A 74 -24.89 -2.23 -12.07
CA THR A 74 -24.50 -1.95 -10.67
C THR A 74 -25.04 -0.58 -10.24
N GLU A 75 -25.25 -0.41 -8.93
CA GLU A 75 -25.53 0.89 -8.31
C GLU A 75 -24.23 1.64 -7.95
N ASP A 76 -23.10 0.96 -7.97
CA ASP A 76 -21.80 1.54 -7.71
C ASP A 76 -21.31 2.35 -8.92
N ARG A 77 -21.13 3.65 -8.73
CA ARG A 77 -20.78 4.64 -9.76
C ARG A 77 -19.43 4.45 -10.43
N GLY A 78 -18.61 3.52 -9.97
CA GLY A 78 -17.35 3.29 -10.67
C GLY A 78 -16.10 3.24 -9.83
N LEU A 79 -16.24 3.09 -8.55
CA LEU A 79 -15.08 2.75 -7.70
C LEU A 79 -14.49 1.38 -8.09
N THR A 80 -15.28 0.49 -8.67
CA THR A 80 -14.84 -0.88 -9.01
C THR A 80 -13.75 -0.87 -10.09
N THR A 81 -13.87 -0.06 -11.14
CA THR A 81 -12.83 0.02 -12.20
C THR A 81 -11.60 0.78 -11.73
N GLN A 82 -11.76 1.80 -10.88
CA GLN A 82 -10.62 2.49 -10.26
C GLN A 82 -9.93 1.61 -9.22
N VAL A 83 -10.66 0.79 -8.48
CA VAL A 83 -10.07 -0.15 -7.51
C VAL A 83 -9.33 -1.28 -8.23
N LEU A 84 -9.86 -1.83 -9.32
CA LEU A 84 -9.18 -2.87 -10.10
C LEU A 84 -7.90 -2.36 -10.78
N ASN A 85 -7.88 -1.10 -11.25
CA ASN A 85 -6.69 -0.44 -11.78
C ASN A 85 -5.80 0.19 -10.68
N ALA A 86 -6.33 0.31 -9.46
CA ALA A 86 -5.64 0.93 -8.32
C ALA A 86 -4.87 -0.08 -7.48
N VAL A 87 -5.17 -1.37 -7.60
CA VAL A 87 -4.53 -2.46 -6.87
C VAL A 87 -4.07 -3.52 -7.86
N GLU A 88 -2.76 -3.76 -7.86
CA GLU A 88 -2.11 -4.79 -8.66
C GLU A 88 -1.49 -5.81 -7.71
N THR A 89 -1.32 -7.05 -8.18
CA THR A 89 -0.50 -8.04 -7.47
C THR A 89 0.88 -8.08 -8.09
N GLU A 90 1.92 -8.04 -7.27
CA GLU A 90 3.29 -8.15 -7.72
C GLU A 90 4.02 -9.21 -6.91
N GLN A 91 4.76 -10.08 -7.60
CA GLN A 91 5.58 -11.11 -6.96
C GLN A 91 6.67 -10.45 -6.11
N ALA A 92 6.97 -11.04 -4.96
CA ALA A 92 8.00 -10.52 -4.07
C ALA A 92 9.40 -10.52 -4.71
N LEU A 93 9.63 -11.38 -5.71
CA LEU A 93 10.86 -11.49 -6.49
C LEU A 93 10.57 -11.31 -7.97
N ASP A 94 11.42 -10.56 -8.68
CA ASP A 94 11.43 -10.52 -10.13
C ASP A 94 12.32 -11.65 -10.73
N SER A 95 12.34 -11.75 -12.08
CA SER A 95 13.13 -12.73 -12.82
C SER A 95 14.64 -12.60 -12.62
N GLU A 96 15.12 -11.46 -12.10
CA GLU A 96 16.54 -11.20 -11.81
C GLU A 96 16.87 -11.35 -10.32
N ASN A 97 16.00 -12.01 -9.53
CA ASN A 97 16.10 -12.13 -8.07
C ASN A 97 16.23 -10.79 -7.31
N ARG A 98 15.80 -9.69 -7.92
CA ARG A 98 15.65 -8.43 -7.22
C ARG A 98 14.29 -8.40 -6.55
N THR A 99 14.22 -7.88 -5.33
CA THR A 99 12.93 -7.70 -4.70
C THR A 99 12.18 -6.52 -5.33
N ALA A 100 10.89 -6.68 -5.56
CA ALA A 100 10.03 -5.58 -6.01
C ALA A 100 10.22 -4.32 -5.14
N MET A 101 10.39 -4.51 -3.83
CA MET A 101 10.64 -3.44 -2.88
C MET A 101 11.94 -2.64 -3.14
N GLU A 102 12.99 -3.27 -3.63
CA GLU A 102 14.25 -2.57 -3.96
C GLU A 102 14.04 -1.55 -5.09
N ARG A 103 13.33 -1.97 -6.13
CA ARG A 103 12.96 -1.09 -7.24
C ARG A 103 12.10 0.07 -6.75
N TRP A 104 11.10 -0.21 -5.90
CA TRP A 104 10.22 0.83 -5.37
C TRP A 104 10.93 1.81 -4.44
N HIS A 105 11.93 1.37 -3.68
CA HIS A 105 12.75 2.28 -2.88
C HIS A 105 13.57 3.24 -3.75
N LEU A 106 14.15 2.74 -4.84
CA LEU A 106 14.88 3.59 -5.80
C LEU A 106 13.95 4.61 -6.46
N GLU A 107 12.76 4.19 -6.87
CA GLU A 107 11.75 5.09 -7.44
C GLU A 107 11.27 6.17 -6.45
N ALA A 108 11.34 5.87 -5.15
CA ALA A 108 10.92 6.75 -4.07
C ALA A 108 12.08 7.55 -3.44
N THR A 109 13.26 7.58 -4.07
CA THR A 109 14.38 8.36 -3.57
C THR A 109 13.98 9.82 -3.32
N GLY A 110 14.33 10.36 -2.15
CA GLY A 110 13.91 11.70 -1.70
C GLY A 110 12.46 11.80 -1.21
N GLN A 111 11.73 10.69 -1.17
CA GLN A 111 10.38 10.62 -0.59
C GLN A 111 10.42 9.97 0.80
N LYS A 112 9.51 10.40 1.67
CA LYS A 112 9.31 9.73 2.96
C LYS A 112 8.78 8.31 2.74
N VAL A 113 9.45 7.32 3.34
CA VAL A 113 9.03 5.91 3.36
C VAL A 113 8.44 5.60 4.72
N ARG A 114 7.22 5.07 4.75
CA ARG A 114 6.53 4.59 5.95
C ARG A 114 6.46 3.07 5.91
N TYR A 115 6.91 2.42 6.98
CA TYR A 115 7.12 0.98 6.98
C TYR A 115 6.54 0.31 8.23
N VAL A 116 5.72 -0.71 8.01
CA VAL A 116 5.26 -1.64 9.05
C VAL A 116 5.82 -3.02 8.70
N PRO A 117 6.79 -3.56 9.45
CA PRO A 117 7.35 -4.87 9.18
C PRO A 117 6.38 -6.00 9.50
N ALA A 118 6.44 -7.11 8.74
CA ALA A 118 5.66 -8.31 9.04
C ALA A 118 6.19 -9.05 10.30
N TRP A 119 7.50 -8.96 10.52
CA TRP A 119 8.23 -9.62 11.59
C TRP A 119 9.27 -8.66 12.16
N LEU A 120 10.49 -9.16 12.49
CA LEU A 120 11.60 -8.26 12.80
C LEU A 120 11.95 -7.40 11.58
N PRO A 121 12.42 -6.16 11.79
CA PRO A 121 12.80 -5.27 10.70
C PRO A 121 13.85 -5.90 9.79
N ASP A 122 13.53 -6.07 8.52
CA ASP A 122 14.38 -6.76 7.55
C ASP A 122 15.80 -6.19 7.44
N LEU A 123 15.92 -4.87 7.56
CA LEU A 123 17.21 -4.17 7.44
C LEU A 123 18.12 -4.35 8.66
N MET A 124 17.60 -4.90 9.77
CA MET A 124 18.29 -5.02 11.05
C MET A 124 18.49 -6.49 11.49
N ARG A 125 18.32 -7.46 10.58
CA ARG A 125 18.51 -8.87 10.94
C ARG A 125 19.98 -9.22 11.06
N THR A 126 20.36 -9.91 12.15
CA THR A 126 21.68 -10.49 12.31
C THR A 126 21.84 -11.78 11.50
N PRO A 127 23.09 -12.20 11.19
CA PRO A 127 23.34 -13.46 10.49
C PRO A 127 22.73 -14.68 11.20
N ALA A 128 22.70 -14.70 12.53
CA ALA A 128 22.10 -15.79 13.30
C ALA A 128 20.58 -15.88 13.08
N VAL A 129 19.87 -14.75 13.10
CA VAL A 129 18.44 -14.68 12.82
C VAL A 129 18.15 -15.06 11.37
N ILE A 130 18.96 -14.60 10.42
CA ILE A 130 18.83 -14.96 9.01
C ILE A 130 19.01 -16.47 8.82
N ALA A 131 20.03 -17.07 9.44
CA ALA A 131 20.27 -18.51 9.38
C ALA A 131 19.09 -19.30 9.96
N TYR A 132 18.54 -18.84 11.09
CA TYR A 132 17.37 -19.45 11.71
C TYR A 132 16.13 -19.39 10.80
N GLN A 133 15.86 -18.25 10.19
CA GLN A 133 14.73 -18.07 9.28
C GLN A 133 14.88 -18.86 7.96
N ALA A 134 16.10 -19.05 7.49
CA ALA A 134 16.39 -19.78 6.26
C ALA A 134 16.24 -21.31 6.39
N GLN A 135 16.02 -21.84 7.60
CA GLN A 135 15.76 -23.27 7.85
C GLN A 135 16.74 -24.21 7.11
N ALA A 136 18.04 -23.97 7.24
CA ALA A 136 19.13 -24.71 6.59
C ALA A 136 19.25 -24.58 5.06
N SER A 137 18.45 -23.74 4.40
CA SER A 137 18.61 -23.43 2.98
C SER A 137 19.70 -22.38 2.77
N ASP A 138 20.83 -22.78 2.20
CA ASP A 138 21.93 -21.84 1.86
C ASP A 138 21.52 -20.79 0.83
N GLN A 139 20.65 -21.15 -0.10
CA GLN A 139 20.12 -20.22 -1.09
C GLN A 139 19.27 -19.13 -0.42
N GLU A 140 18.36 -19.54 0.47
CA GLU A 140 17.49 -18.63 1.20
C GLU A 140 18.30 -17.74 2.16
N ARG A 141 19.28 -18.29 2.86
CA ARG A 141 20.19 -17.54 3.73
C ARG A 141 20.90 -16.43 2.95
N ARG A 142 21.50 -16.75 1.79
CA ARG A 142 22.17 -15.76 0.93
C ARG A 142 21.19 -14.69 0.41
N ARG A 143 19.96 -15.09 0.11
CA ARG A 143 18.90 -14.18 -0.33
C ARG A 143 18.55 -13.19 0.78
N LEU A 144 18.22 -13.67 1.97
CA LEU A 144 17.88 -12.85 3.13
C LEU A 144 19.03 -11.91 3.53
N GLN A 145 20.27 -12.38 3.49
CA GLN A 145 21.44 -11.57 3.79
C GLN A 145 21.57 -10.41 2.79
N ARG A 146 21.52 -10.69 1.48
CA ARG A 146 21.56 -9.65 0.46
C ARG A 146 20.44 -8.62 0.61
N GLN A 147 19.23 -9.07 0.94
CA GLN A 147 18.10 -8.19 1.19
C GLN A 147 18.35 -7.26 2.39
N THR A 148 18.83 -7.80 3.49
CA THR A 148 19.19 -7.04 4.69
C THR A 148 20.26 -5.97 4.38
N ASP A 149 21.37 -6.38 3.74
CA ASP A 149 22.49 -5.49 3.41
C ASP A 149 22.09 -4.35 2.46
N ARG A 150 21.23 -4.65 1.49
CA ARG A 150 20.73 -3.64 0.54
C ARG A 150 19.80 -2.63 1.20
N ARG A 151 18.88 -3.08 2.04
CA ARG A 151 17.97 -2.20 2.77
C ARG A 151 18.72 -1.30 3.74
N LEU A 152 19.69 -1.84 4.45
CA LEU A 152 20.52 -1.07 5.34
C LEU A 152 21.34 0.00 4.58
N ARG A 153 21.87 -0.34 3.39
CA ARG A 153 22.54 0.64 2.53
C ARG A 153 21.61 1.77 2.10
N VAL A 154 20.40 1.43 1.65
CA VAL A 154 19.41 2.46 1.25
C VAL A 154 19.07 3.36 2.43
N SER A 155 18.90 2.80 3.63
CA SER A 155 18.59 3.58 4.83
C SER A 155 19.72 4.53 5.28
N ARG A 156 20.95 4.31 4.79
CA ARG A 156 22.12 5.17 5.05
C ARG A 156 22.34 6.26 4.00
N LEU A 157 21.53 6.31 2.95
CA LEU A 157 21.64 7.39 1.96
C LEU A 157 21.23 8.73 2.58
N PRO A 158 21.89 9.83 2.20
CA PRO A 158 21.59 11.16 2.74
C PRO A 158 20.13 11.60 2.54
N GLU A 159 19.50 11.15 1.46
CA GLU A 159 18.13 11.48 1.09
C GLU A 159 17.10 10.56 1.77
N SER A 160 17.52 9.62 2.62
CA SER A 160 16.61 8.69 3.29
C SER A 160 15.81 9.39 4.39
N ASP A 161 14.51 9.20 4.36
CA ASP A 161 13.56 9.63 5.40
C ASP A 161 12.58 8.46 5.65
N ILE A 162 12.88 7.64 6.67
CA ILE A 162 12.14 6.41 6.95
C ILE A 162 11.49 6.48 8.32
N GLU A 163 10.19 6.25 8.36
CA GLU A 163 9.41 6.07 9.58
C GLU A 163 8.93 4.63 9.66
N MET A 164 9.28 3.94 10.73
CA MET A 164 8.83 2.57 11.00
C MET A 164 7.94 2.54 12.21
N CYS A 165 6.75 1.94 12.06
CA CYS A 165 5.85 1.62 13.17
C CYS A 165 5.74 0.11 13.31
N MET A 166 5.87 -0.45 14.51
CA MET A 166 5.67 -1.87 14.73
C MET A 166 5.06 -2.15 16.12
N PRO A 167 4.38 -3.30 16.30
CA PRO A 167 3.92 -3.72 17.62
C PRO A 167 5.09 -3.96 18.56
N LEU A 168 5.05 -3.39 19.77
CA LEU A 168 6.06 -3.67 20.80
C LEU A 168 6.10 -5.16 21.18
N GLN A 169 4.96 -5.85 21.12
CA GLN A 169 4.85 -7.29 21.38
C GLN A 169 5.69 -8.13 20.41
N THR A 170 5.97 -7.66 19.20
CA THR A 170 6.86 -8.37 18.27
C THR A 170 8.26 -8.53 18.88
N LEU A 171 8.78 -7.50 19.53
CA LEU A 171 10.09 -7.53 20.20
C LEU A 171 10.03 -8.25 21.54
N GLU A 172 8.91 -8.14 22.29
CA GLU A 172 8.70 -8.87 23.53
C GLU A 172 8.66 -10.38 23.30
N ILE A 173 7.88 -10.84 22.31
CA ILE A 173 7.78 -12.25 21.91
C ILE A 173 9.15 -12.77 21.42
N PHE A 174 9.89 -11.94 20.68
CA PHE A 174 11.24 -12.26 20.26
C PHE A 174 12.20 -12.41 21.45
N ALA A 175 12.18 -11.48 22.39
CA ALA A 175 13.01 -11.50 23.60
C ALA A 175 12.72 -12.74 24.47
N ALA A 176 11.47 -13.09 24.64
CA ALA A 176 11.04 -14.29 25.37
C ALA A 176 11.36 -15.60 24.63
N GLY A 177 11.74 -15.57 23.36
CA GLY A 177 11.98 -16.79 22.56
C GLY A 177 10.71 -17.59 22.32
N ALA A 178 9.56 -16.92 22.27
CA ALA A 178 8.27 -17.55 22.08
C ALA A 178 7.82 -17.57 20.60
N GLY A 179 6.78 -18.34 20.31
CA GLY A 179 6.21 -18.43 18.96
C GLY A 179 7.25 -18.94 17.95
N ASN A 180 7.43 -18.18 16.87
CA ASN A 180 8.35 -18.53 15.78
C ASN A 180 9.84 -18.52 16.18
N TRP A 181 10.18 -18.13 17.41
CA TRP A 181 11.56 -17.98 17.89
C TRP A 181 11.97 -19.01 18.93
N THR A 182 11.13 -20.03 19.19
CA THR A 182 11.30 -21.02 20.25
C THR A 182 12.63 -21.80 20.15
N GLY A 183 13.19 -21.98 18.96
CA GLY A 183 14.47 -22.67 18.77
C GLY A 183 15.69 -21.76 18.67
N LEU A 184 15.53 -20.44 18.70
CA LEU A 184 16.64 -19.50 18.58
C LEU A 184 17.28 -19.27 19.95
N ARG A 185 18.63 -19.45 20.01
CA ARG A 185 19.36 -19.35 21.28
C ARG A 185 19.22 -17.97 21.92
N ALA A 186 19.18 -17.91 23.24
CA ALA A 186 19.09 -16.67 23.98
C ALA A 186 20.24 -15.69 23.66
N ALA A 187 21.45 -16.19 23.41
CA ALA A 187 22.60 -15.38 23.02
C ALA A 187 22.35 -14.66 21.68
N ASP A 188 21.81 -15.38 20.67
CA ASP A 188 21.52 -14.83 19.36
C ASP A 188 20.37 -13.78 19.43
N ARG A 189 19.41 -13.99 20.33
CA ARG A 189 18.32 -13.03 20.58
C ARG A 189 18.83 -11.76 21.25
N ARG A 190 19.77 -11.87 22.22
CA ARG A 190 20.42 -10.69 22.82
C ARG A 190 21.22 -9.89 21.79
N GLU A 191 22.01 -10.58 20.97
CA GLU A 191 22.78 -9.95 19.89
C GLU A 191 21.84 -9.21 18.92
N GLN A 192 20.74 -9.86 18.51
CA GLN A 192 19.75 -9.26 17.62
C GLN A 192 19.12 -7.99 18.21
N LEU A 193 18.71 -8.00 19.46
CA LEU A 193 18.12 -6.84 20.13
C LEU A 193 19.15 -5.71 20.29
N ALA A 194 20.39 -6.04 20.66
CA ALA A 194 21.47 -5.07 20.72
C ALA A 194 21.75 -4.45 19.35
N HIS A 195 21.75 -5.27 18.29
CA HIS A 195 21.93 -4.78 16.92
C HIS A 195 20.78 -3.84 16.47
N ILE A 196 19.51 -4.17 16.79
CA ILE A 196 18.37 -3.28 16.52
C ILE A 196 18.58 -1.93 17.24
N ALA A 197 18.88 -1.96 18.53
CA ALA A 197 19.05 -0.74 19.31
C ALA A 197 20.17 0.15 18.76
N THR A 198 21.32 -0.44 18.43
CA THR A 198 22.48 0.29 17.88
C THR A 198 22.15 0.87 16.50
N THR A 199 21.52 0.07 15.61
CA THR A 199 21.16 0.54 14.26
C THR A 199 20.14 1.66 14.29
N VAL A 200 19.16 1.61 15.19
CA VAL A 200 18.17 2.70 15.36
C VAL A 200 18.84 3.99 15.78
N GLU A 201 19.81 3.94 16.70
CA GLU A 201 20.57 5.13 17.13
C GLU A 201 21.46 5.68 16.02
N GLU A 202 22.20 4.80 15.32
CA GLU A 202 23.10 5.19 14.23
C GLU A 202 22.35 5.88 13.08
N LEU A 203 21.17 5.41 12.77
CA LEU A 203 20.38 5.92 11.64
C LEU A 203 19.47 7.11 12.00
N TYR A 204 19.34 7.47 13.29
CA TYR A 204 18.56 8.63 13.71
C TYR A 204 19.25 9.93 13.25
N PRO A 205 18.53 10.96 12.76
CA PRO A 205 17.07 11.07 12.63
C PRO A 205 16.48 10.61 11.29
N ALA A 206 17.29 10.12 10.35
CA ALA A 206 16.83 9.68 9.03
C ALA A 206 15.94 8.43 9.09
N PHE A 207 16.17 7.58 10.09
CA PHE A 207 15.34 6.42 10.41
C PHE A 207 14.73 6.58 11.81
N ARG A 208 13.41 6.53 11.90
CA ARG A 208 12.67 6.72 13.15
C ARG A 208 11.79 5.51 13.43
N MET A 209 12.03 4.80 14.54
CA MET A 209 11.26 3.66 14.99
C MET A 209 10.24 4.06 16.06
N TYR A 210 8.99 3.73 15.84
CA TYR A 210 7.88 3.92 16.78
C TYR A 210 7.27 2.57 17.14
N LEU A 211 6.96 2.37 18.44
CA LEU A 211 6.34 1.11 18.88
C LEU A 211 4.95 1.40 19.45
N PHE A 212 3.98 0.59 19.06
CA PHE A 212 2.60 0.69 19.53
C PHE A 212 2.13 -0.63 20.16
N ASP A 213 1.14 -0.56 21.04
CA ASP A 213 0.52 -1.73 21.65
C ASP A 213 -0.49 -2.37 20.66
N ALA A 214 -0.18 -3.59 20.18
CA ALA A 214 -1.06 -4.35 19.28
C ALA A 214 -2.45 -4.69 19.89
N ARG A 215 -2.59 -4.65 21.21
CA ARG A 215 -3.89 -4.83 21.87
C ARG A 215 -4.81 -3.63 21.68
N LYS A 216 -4.25 -2.46 21.41
CA LYS A 216 -4.99 -1.21 21.21
C LYS A 216 -5.17 -0.86 19.74
N ARG A 217 -4.23 -1.27 18.88
CA ARG A 217 -4.16 -0.87 17.46
C ARG A 217 -3.65 -1.98 16.60
N PHE A 218 -4.13 -2.01 15.35
CA PHE A 218 -3.66 -2.94 14.33
C PHE A 218 -3.11 -2.16 13.14
N ALA A 219 -1.97 -2.58 12.62
CA ALA A 219 -1.43 -2.14 11.34
C ALA A 219 -1.02 -3.37 10.51
N PRO A 220 -1.49 -3.52 9.27
CA PRO A 220 -1.03 -4.60 8.40
C PRO A 220 0.43 -4.36 7.99
N PRO A 221 1.19 -5.43 7.70
CA PRO A 221 2.52 -5.30 7.12
C PRO A 221 2.45 -4.55 5.79
N MET A 222 3.05 -3.35 5.72
CA MET A 222 2.98 -2.51 4.53
C MET A 222 4.17 -1.56 4.43
N THR A 223 4.42 -1.08 3.22
CA THR A 223 5.34 0.03 2.96
C THR A 223 4.65 1.07 2.10
N ILE A 224 4.70 2.33 2.50
CA ILE A 224 4.15 3.46 1.77
C ILE A 224 5.32 4.31 1.28
N TYR A 225 5.40 4.51 -0.03
CA TYR A 225 6.47 5.24 -0.71
C TYR A 225 5.99 6.65 -1.08
N GLY A 226 6.19 7.59 -0.18
CA GLY A 226 5.67 8.95 -0.32
C GLY A 226 4.18 8.98 -0.55
N TYR A 227 3.77 9.62 -1.65
CA TYR A 227 2.40 9.62 -2.18
C TYR A 227 2.30 8.88 -3.53
N LEU A 228 3.34 8.12 -3.89
CA LEU A 228 3.43 7.44 -5.18
C LEU A 228 2.67 6.12 -5.18
N LYS A 229 2.88 5.31 -4.17
CA LYS A 229 2.31 3.96 -4.03
C LYS A 229 2.38 3.44 -2.60
N ALA A 230 1.57 2.43 -2.31
CA ALA A 230 1.72 1.61 -1.12
C ALA A 230 1.74 0.12 -1.51
N ALA A 231 2.49 -0.68 -0.78
CA ALA A 231 2.60 -2.12 -0.96
C ALA A 231 2.22 -2.81 0.34
N VAL A 232 1.17 -3.64 0.32
CA VAL A 232 0.74 -4.47 1.45
C VAL A 232 1.27 -5.89 1.24
N TYR A 233 2.00 -6.41 2.19
CA TYR A 233 2.60 -7.74 2.13
C TYR A 233 1.56 -8.82 2.47
N THR A 234 1.44 -9.83 1.61
CA THR A 234 0.47 -10.93 1.78
C THR A 234 1.13 -12.31 1.92
N GLY A 235 2.45 -12.34 2.12
CA GLY A 235 3.26 -13.56 2.24
C GLY A 235 4.19 -13.75 1.05
N GLU A 236 3.69 -14.18 -0.10
CA GLU A 236 4.50 -14.41 -1.31
C GLU A 236 4.40 -13.28 -2.34
N THR A 237 3.37 -12.45 -2.20
CA THR A 237 3.07 -11.34 -3.11
C THR A 237 2.86 -10.05 -2.35
N TYR A 238 2.82 -8.96 -3.10
CA TYR A 238 2.39 -7.64 -2.62
C TYR A 238 1.11 -7.22 -3.34
N LEU A 239 0.16 -6.67 -2.59
CA LEU A 239 -0.90 -5.85 -3.16
C LEU A 239 -0.35 -4.44 -3.33
N LEU A 240 -0.11 -4.05 -4.58
CA LEU A 240 0.43 -2.74 -4.92
C LEU A 240 -0.71 -1.76 -5.18
N ILE A 241 -0.77 -0.71 -4.38
CA ILE A 241 -1.81 0.32 -4.42
C ILE A 241 -1.22 1.58 -5.06
N ARG A 242 -1.80 2.02 -6.19
CA ARG A 242 -1.39 3.22 -6.93
C ARG A 242 -2.42 4.35 -6.87
N SER A 243 -3.62 4.10 -6.31
CA SER A 243 -4.63 5.14 -6.11
C SER A 243 -4.11 6.20 -5.15
N LYS A 244 -3.98 7.44 -5.61
CA LYS A 244 -3.52 8.57 -4.79
C LYS A 244 -4.36 8.77 -3.53
N GLN A 245 -5.68 8.54 -3.62
CA GLN A 245 -6.57 8.66 -2.47
C GLN A 245 -6.29 7.57 -1.44
N LEU A 246 -6.26 6.29 -1.87
CA LEU A 246 -5.96 5.18 -0.96
C LEU A 246 -4.57 5.29 -0.33
N VAL A 247 -3.55 5.73 -1.08
CA VAL A 247 -2.21 5.97 -0.54
C VAL A 247 -2.22 7.06 0.52
N ARG A 248 -2.98 8.15 0.33
CA ARG A 248 -3.16 9.21 1.35
C ARG A 248 -3.86 8.68 2.59
N ASP A 249 -4.92 7.89 2.42
CA ASP A 249 -5.68 7.32 3.54
C ASP A 249 -4.80 6.38 4.37
N LEU A 250 -4.00 5.53 3.71
CA LEU A 250 -3.01 4.68 4.37
C LEU A 250 -1.93 5.50 5.10
N ALA A 251 -1.43 6.57 4.48
CA ALA A 251 -0.45 7.46 5.11
C ALA A 251 -1.03 8.17 6.35
N GLN A 252 -2.28 8.63 6.30
CA GLN A 252 -2.97 9.21 7.46
C GLN A 252 -3.17 8.19 8.58
N GLY A 253 -3.52 6.94 8.23
CA GLY A 253 -3.60 5.83 9.18
C GLY A 253 -2.25 5.57 9.85
N PHE A 254 -1.17 5.58 9.07
CA PHE A 254 0.19 5.43 9.60
C PHE A 254 0.58 6.59 10.53
N ASP A 255 0.28 7.83 10.16
CA ASP A 255 0.53 9.01 11.00
C ASP A 255 -0.25 8.94 12.34
N ALA A 256 -1.41 8.27 12.35
CA ALA A 256 -2.14 7.99 13.58
C ALA A 256 -1.40 6.98 14.49
N HIS A 257 -0.70 5.99 13.92
CA HIS A 257 0.16 5.09 14.71
C HIS A 257 1.33 5.84 15.34
N ILE A 258 1.96 6.78 14.63
CA ILE A 258 3.02 7.63 15.20
C ILE A 258 2.49 8.48 16.37
N ARG A 259 1.36 9.17 16.18
CA ARG A 259 0.77 10.05 17.23
C ARG A 259 0.39 9.31 18.50
N HIS A 260 0.06 8.04 18.37
CA HIS A 260 -0.38 7.22 19.50
C HIS A 260 0.61 6.08 19.81
N ALA A 261 1.87 6.26 19.41
CA ALA A 261 2.91 5.31 19.77
C ALA A 261 3.09 5.30 21.31
N ASP A 262 3.21 4.09 21.86
CA ASP A 262 3.50 3.92 23.29
C ASP A 262 4.99 4.18 23.58
N ILE A 263 5.87 3.99 22.58
CA ILE A 263 7.31 4.33 22.62
C ILE A 263 7.66 5.16 21.39
N HIS A 264 8.13 6.35 21.60
CA HIS A 264 8.53 7.27 20.53
C HIS A 264 9.97 7.03 20.04
N ALA A 265 10.31 7.57 18.86
CA ALA A 265 11.55 7.26 18.16
C ALA A 265 12.82 7.54 19.00
N HIS A 266 12.84 8.59 19.80
CA HIS A 266 13.96 8.95 20.66
C HIS A 266 14.13 8.03 21.89
N GLU A 267 13.11 7.24 22.23
CA GLU A 267 13.10 6.30 23.35
C GLU A 267 13.31 4.85 22.89
N ALA A 268 13.11 4.58 21.60
CA ALA A 268 12.98 3.23 21.07
C ALA A 268 14.23 2.37 21.32
N ALA A 269 15.42 2.90 21.06
CA ALA A 269 16.67 2.17 21.28
C ALA A 269 16.89 1.83 22.78
N ALA A 270 16.62 2.79 23.67
CA ALA A 270 16.72 2.58 25.12
C ALA A 270 15.69 1.57 25.62
N TRP A 271 14.48 1.57 25.05
CA TRP A 271 13.43 0.60 25.37
C TRP A 271 13.84 -0.81 24.92
N VAL A 272 14.37 -0.98 23.70
CA VAL A 272 14.84 -2.28 23.20
C VAL A 272 15.93 -2.88 24.08
N ARG A 273 16.89 -2.04 24.55
CA ARG A 273 17.97 -2.51 25.46
C ARG A 273 17.47 -3.00 26.81
N ARG A 274 16.29 -2.55 27.26
CA ARG A 274 15.69 -2.99 28.54
C ARG A 274 14.94 -4.31 28.44
N LEU A 275 14.70 -4.84 27.24
CA LEU A 275 14.03 -6.13 27.06
C LEU A 275 14.86 -7.25 27.71
N LYS A 276 14.23 -8.01 28.56
CA LYS A 276 14.82 -9.21 29.20
C LYS A 276 14.73 -10.37 28.22
N VAL A 277 15.86 -11.02 27.97
CA VAL A 277 15.93 -12.23 27.14
C VAL A 277 15.94 -13.43 28.08
N GLU A 278 14.93 -14.24 27.99
CA GLU A 278 14.75 -15.47 28.77
C GLU A 278 15.58 -16.63 28.20
#